data_e5bc8887ddd2623e539163d15f2da972
#
_entry.id   e5bc8887ddd2623e539163d15f2da972
#
_cell.length_a   1.000
_cell.length_b   1.000
_cell.length_c   1.000
_cell.angle_alpha   90.00
_cell.angle_beta   90.00
_cell.angle_gamma   90.00
#
_symmetry.space_group_name_H-M   'P 1'
#
loop_
_entity.id
_entity.type
_entity.pdbx_description
1 polymer ?
#
loop_
_entity_poly.entity_id
_entity_poly.type
_entity_poly.pdbx_seq_one_letter_code
_entity_poly.pdbx_strand_id
1 'polypeptide(L)'
;MKTMNKSIIFLLLLAMAVACKPADKKAELEKLKKEHDELAVKIKALETELQVSDTTKVSKVTAVAITEAKPAEFNHYLEVQGKVDGEDNIAVSAQMAGSITAVYVKEGDKVRRGQILAQIDNSILQQQISSTKQQLDFATNLYNKQKALWDKQIGSEVQYLTAKNNKENLEKALSTLDEQVEMTRIKSPINGSVEEVNLKVGQMASPGQPAVRVVNFSNVKVLAEIAEAYAPKVSVGDKVIVYFPDFNIEIPSQIRFTSKYINPVNRTFQSEVRLGPSKVEYRANMMAVVKINDYRNPSAFAVPITLIRDSQSGKFIYVAKEENGTLVARRLPVTVGSTYNGLAEITSGIAAGDKIITTGFNSLLDGELIQAN
;
A
#
# COMPACT_ATOMS: atom_id res chain seq x y z
N MET A 1 -42.09 -15.08 71.20
CA MET A 1 -43.32 -14.47 71.74
C MET A 1 -43.07 -12.96 71.90
N LYS A 2 -43.63 -12.17 71.11
CA LYS A 2 -44.13 -10.81 71.14
C LYS A 2 -44.05 -10.20 69.76
N THR A 3 -45.20 -10.09 69.22
CA THR A 3 -45.49 -9.46 67.89
C THR A 3 -45.09 -8.00 67.92
N MET A 4 -44.10 -7.63 67.16
CA MET A 4 -43.67 -6.25 66.96
C MET A 4 -44.59 -5.62 65.86
N ASN A 5 -45.23 -4.55 66.24
CA ASN A 5 -46.33 -3.90 65.58
C ASN A 5 -45.92 -3.38 64.15
N LYS A 6 -46.54 -3.87 63.11
CA LYS A 6 -46.33 -3.45 61.76
C LYS A 6 -46.52 -1.95 61.50
N SER A 7 -47.18 -1.25 62.39
CA SER A 7 -47.49 0.20 62.29
C SER A 7 -46.26 1.07 62.67
N ILE A 8 -45.27 0.60 63.43
CA ILE A 8 -44.05 1.38 63.76
C ILE A 8 -43.05 1.34 62.60
N ILE A 9 -43.00 0.23 61.84
CA ILE A 9 -42.12 0.11 60.65
C ILE A 9 -42.63 0.99 59.49
N PHE A 10 -43.93 1.18 59.38
CA PHE A 10 -44.50 2.05 58.33
C PHE A 10 -44.29 3.54 58.62
N LEU A 11 -44.21 3.95 59.91
CA LEU A 11 -43.95 5.36 60.27
C LEU A 11 -42.46 5.71 60.11
N LEU A 12 -41.54 4.77 60.26
CA LEU A 12 -40.11 4.98 60.06
C LEU A 12 -39.71 5.04 58.55
N LEU A 13 -40.45 4.35 57.69
CA LEU A 13 -40.28 4.40 56.25
C LEU A 13 -40.84 5.68 55.63
N LEU A 14 -41.83 6.31 56.23
CA LEU A 14 -42.39 7.55 55.76
C LEU A 14 -41.54 8.79 56.13
N ALA A 15 -40.69 8.69 57.16
CA ALA A 15 -39.79 9.77 57.58
C ALA A 15 -38.50 9.87 56.76
N MET A 16 -38.13 8.83 55.96
CA MET A 16 -36.99 8.87 55.05
C MET A 16 -37.29 9.43 53.66
N ALA A 17 -38.54 9.68 53.32
CA ALA A 17 -38.94 10.14 51.97
C ALA A 17 -39.01 11.69 51.80
N VAL A 18 -38.62 12.47 52.80
CA VAL A 18 -38.74 13.95 52.77
C VAL A 18 -37.40 14.69 52.70
N ALA A 19 -36.28 13.98 52.55
CA ALA A 19 -34.93 14.60 52.52
C ALA A 19 -34.22 14.49 51.16
N CYS A 20 -34.94 14.61 50.03
CA CYS A 20 -34.29 14.80 48.74
C CYS A 20 -35.04 15.88 47.95
N LYS A 21 -34.85 17.15 48.35
CA LYS A 21 -35.09 18.24 47.41
C LYS A 21 -34.00 18.23 46.38
N PRO A 22 -34.26 18.20 45.05
CA PRO A 22 -33.24 18.39 44.02
C PRO A 22 -32.59 19.76 44.27
N ALA A 23 -31.31 19.76 44.59
CA ALA A 23 -30.55 20.99 44.67
C ALA A 23 -30.74 21.77 43.38
N ASP A 24 -31.22 23.00 43.49
CA ASP A 24 -31.45 23.89 42.36
C ASP A 24 -30.07 24.23 41.78
N LYS A 25 -29.67 23.46 40.75
CA LYS A 25 -28.38 23.60 40.04
C LYS A 25 -28.11 25.03 39.59
N LYS A 26 -29.16 25.83 39.42
CA LYS A 26 -29.03 27.27 39.11
C LYS A 26 -28.55 28.06 40.29
N ALA A 27 -29.12 27.82 41.50
CA ALA A 27 -28.70 28.49 42.73
C ALA A 27 -27.25 28.08 43.15
N GLU A 28 -26.91 26.81 42.92
CA GLU A 28 -25.56 26.31 43.16
C GLU A 28 -24.54 26.91 42.19
N LEU A 29 -24.90 27.04 40.91
CA LEU A 29 -24.05 27.70 39.89
C LEU A 29 -23.87 29.21 40.21
N GLU A 30 -24.89 29.91 40.67
CA GLU A 30 -24.80 31.32 41.06
C GLU A 30 -23.90 31.48 42.29
N LYS A 31 -23.99 30.57 43.26
CA LYS A 31 -23.13 30.58 44.42
C LYS A 31 -21.66 30.34 44.07
N LEU A 32 -21.39 29.34 43.21
CA LEU A 32 -20.04 29.06 42.74
C LEU A 32 -19.46 30.20 41.88
N LYS A 33 -20.26 30.89 41.10
CA LYS A 33 -19.83 32.09 40.38
C LYS A 33 -19.45 33.22 41.34
N LYS A 34 -20.25 33.48 42.40
CA LYS A 34 -19.90 34.47 43.40
C LYS A 34 -18.61 34.13 44.16
N GLU A 35 -18.45 32.87 44.58
CA GLU A 35 -17.20 32.40 45.20
C GLU A 35 -15.99 32.53 44.27
N HIS A 36 -16.18 32.24 42.98
CA HIS A 36 -15.14 32.41 41.95
C HIS A 36 -14.75 33.91 41.80
N ASP A 37 -15.74 34.81 41.74
CA ASP A 37 -15.47 36.25 41.60
C ASP A 37 -14.81 36.83 42.87
N GLU A 38 -15.22 36.38 44.07
CA GLU A 38 -14.56 36.77 45.34
C GLU A 38 -13.13 36.24 45.43
N LEU A 39 -12.87 35.02 44.97
CA LEU A 39 -11.54 34.45 44.88
C LEU A 39 -10.68 35.19 43.85
N ALA A 40 -11.25 35.57 42.70
CA ALA A 40 -10.55 36.34 41.69
C ALA A 40 -10.10 37.73 42.19
N VAL A 41 -10.97 38.40 43.00
CA VAL A 41 -10.63 39.66 43.63
C VAL A 41 -9.53 39.48 44.68
N LYS A 42 -9.60 38.41 45.52
CA LYS A 42 -8.57 38.09 46.49
C LYS A 42 -7.23 37.73 45.84
N ILE A 43 -7.24 36.95 44.76
CA ILE A 43 -6.03 36.62 43.98
C ILE A 43 -5.41 37.92 43.45
N LYS A 44 -6.21 38.82 42.86
CA LYS A 44 -5.72 40.09 42.36
C LYS A 44 -5.17 41.01 43.45
N ALA A 45 -5.78 41.04 44.65
CA ALA A 45 -5.26 41.77 45.78
C ALA A 45 -3.95 41.19 46.29
N LEU A 46 -3.84 39.87 46.43
CA LEU A 46 -2.60 39.18 46.82
C LEU A 46 -1.49 39.34 45.76
N GLU A 47 -1.85 39.28 44.46
CA GLU A 47 -0.90 39.56 43.39
C GLU A 47 -0.37 40.99 43.45
N THR A 48 -1.23 41.95 43.83
CA THR A 48 -0.82 43.38 43.97
C THR A 48 0.06 43.57 45.23
N GLU A 49 -0.23 42.90 46.36
CA GLU A 49 0.60 42.90 47.55
C GLU A 49 1.97 42.24 47.31
N LEU A 50 1.98 41.10 46.58
CA LEU A 50 3.23 40.44 46.18
C LEU A 50 4.06 41.28 45.20
N GLN A 51 3.41 42.06 44.31
CA GLN A 51 4.13 42.99 43.42
C GLN A 51 4.76 44.18 44.16
N VAL A 52 4.22 44.59 45.29
CA VAL A 52 4.77 45.69 46.11
C VAL A 52 5.94 45.24 47.00
N SER A 53 5.98 43.94 47.36
CA SER A 53 7.07 43.42 48.23
C SER A 53 8.27 42.87 47.44
N ASP A 54 8.19 42.76 46.13
CA ASP A 54 9.22 42.11 45.28
C ASP A 54 9.99 43.15 44.44
N THR A 55 10.66 44.10 45.14
CA THR A 55 11.59 45.05 44.50
C THR A 55 12.94 44.41 44.13
N THR A 56 13.07 43.09 44.22
CA THR A 56 14.19 42.31 43.69
C THR A 56 13.69 41.18 42.79
N LYS A 57 13.04 41.56 41.67
CA LYS A 57 12.92 40.64 40.54
C LYS A 57 14.32 40.36 39.97
N VAL A 58 14.95 39.30 40.45
CA VAL A 58 15.87 38.56 39.61
C VAL A 58 15.03 38.07 38.41
N SER A 59 15.02 38.82 37.32
CA SER A 59 14.39 38.44 36.09
C SER A 59 14.97 37.08 35.72
N LYS A 60 14.24 36.00 35.97
CA LYS A 60 14.64 34.65 35.55
C LYS A 60 14.66 34.65 34.01
N VAL A 61 15.85 34.86 33.49
CA VAL A 61 16.05 34.81 32.02
C VAL A 61 16.12 33.36 31.64
N THR A 62 15.17 32.91 30.85
CA THR A 62 15.14 31.52 30.36
C THR A 62 16.02 31.40 29.11
N ALA A 63 17.01 30.51 29.17
CA ALA A 63 17.86 30.21 28.03
C ALA A 63 17.07 29.43 26.97
N VAL A 64 17.11 29.90 25.74
CA VAL A 64 16.37 29.29 24.61
C VAL A 64 17.27 29.21 23.37
N ALA A 65 17.01 28.19 22.53
CA ALA A 65 17.57 28.20 21.18
C ALA A 65 16.55 28.82 20.22
N ILE A 66 17.08 29.57 19.26
CA ILE A 66 16.29 30.31 18.28
C ILE A 66 16.69 29.86 16.88
N THR A 67 15.71 29.68 16.01
CA THR A 67 15.92 29.45 14.59
C THR A 67 15.11 30.46 13.79
N GLU A 68 15.72 31.03 12.77
CA GLU A 68 15.06 31.94 11.85
C GLU A 68 14.10 31.22 10.92
N ALA A 69 12.88 31.72 10.81
CA ALA A 69 11.90 31.20 9.87
C ALA A 69 12.31 31.47 8.42
N LYS A 70 12.61 30.44 7.68
CA LYS A 70 12.93 30.51 6.25
C LYS A 70 11.94 29.66 5.47
N PRO A 71 11.42 30.16 4.34
CA PRO A 71 10.60 29.34 3.48
C PRO A 71 11.44 28.22 2.89
N ALA A 72 10.89 27.02 2.88
CA ALA A 72 11.50 25.82 2.31
C ALA A 72 10.45 25.01 1.56
N GLU A 73 10.90 24.10 0.72
CA GLU A 73 9.98 23.17 0.06
C GLU A 73 9.41 22.20 1.09
N PHE A 74 8.08 22.12 1.15
CA PHE A 74 7.35 21.15 1.96
C PHE A 74 6.63 20.16 1.05
N ASN A 75 6.90 18.88 1.25
CA ASN A 75 6.27 17.79 0.54
C ASN A 75 5.54 16.89 1.54
N HIS A 76 4.30 16.56 1.23
CA HIS A 76 3.56 15.51 1.94
C HIS A 76 3.47 14.28 1.05
N TYR A 77 3.69 13.12 1.64
CA TYR A 77 3.63 11.85 0.94
C TYR A 77 2.57 10.95 1.55
N LEU A 78 1.74 10.41 0.69
CA LEU A 78 0.90 9.27 1.00
C LEU A 78 1.77 8.01 0.94
N GLU A 79 1.95 7.33 2.07
CA GLU A 79 2.71 6.09 2.15
C GLU A 79 1.78 4.89 2.02
N VAL A 80 1.99 4.09 0.99
CA VAL A 80 1.18 2.91 0.68
C VAL A 80 2.07 1.69 0.60
N GLN A 81 1.65 0.61 1.24
CA GLN A 81 2.34 -0.67 1.11
C GLN A 81 2.11 -1.24 -0.29
N GLY A 82 3.18 -1.74 -0.88
CA GLY A 82 3.18 -2.42 -2.14
C GLY A 82 4.04 -3.67 -2.09
N LYS A 83 3.89 -4.51 -3.09
CA LYS A 83 4.70 -5.71 -3.28
C LYS A 83 5.41 -5.68 -4.62
N VAL A 84 6.65 -6.13 -4.61
CA VAL A 84 7.43 -6.32 -5.83
C VAL A 84 6.87 -7.50 -6.61
N ASP A 85 6.74 -7.34 -7.92
CA ASP A 85 6.41 -8.42 -8.84
C ASP A 85 7.28 -8.33 -10.08
N GLY A 86 7.53 -9.46 -10.74
CA GLY A 86 8.13 -9.49 -12.06
C GLY A 86 7.17 -8.93 -13.11
N GLU A 87 7.68 -8.64 -14.29
CA GLU A 87 6.84 -8.20 -15.42
C GLU A 87 5.79 -9.27 -15.74
N ASP A 88 6.24 -10.52 -15.77
CA ASP A 88 5.40 -11.69 -15.92
C ASP A 88 5.68 -12.66 -14.78
N ASN A 89 4.63 -13.15 -14.13
CA ASN A 89 4.65 -14.16 -13.09
C ASN A 89 3.57 -15.17 -13.41
N ILE A 90 3.98 -16.27 -14.05
CA ILE A 90 3.05 -17.23 -14.62
C ILE A 90 3.18 -18.58 -13.92
N ALA A 91 2.07 -19.05 -13.38
CA ALA A 91 1.92 -20.41 -12.93
C ALA A 91 1.54 -21.27 -14.15
N VAL A 92 2.51 -21.96 -14.74
CA VAL A 92 2.30 -22.85 -15.87
C VAL A 92 1.57 -24.09 -15.38
N SER A 93 0.51 -24.51 -16.07
CA SER A 93 -0.25 -25.73 -15.79
C SER A 93 -0.19 -26.70 -16.96
N ALA A 94 -0.53 -27.96 -16.71
CA ALA A 94 -0.72 -28.96 -17.76
C ALA A 94 -1.92 -28.58 -18.63
N GLN A 95 -1.84 -28.87 -19.94
CA GLN A 95 -2.96 -28.72 -20.88
C GLN A 95 -3.80 -29.99 -20.97
N MET A 96 -3.20 -31.14 -20.64
CA MET A 96 -3.88 -32.45 -20.59
C MET A 96 -3.62 -33.11 -19.23
N ALA A 97 -4.54 -33.96 -18.83
CA ALA A 97 -4.35 -34.83 -17.65
C ALA A 97 -3.50 -36.05 -18.03
N GLY A 98 -2.60 -36.43 -17.13
CA GLY A 98 -1.81 -37.67 -17.29
C GLY A 98 -0.63 -37.73 -16.32
N SER A 99 0.03 -38.89 -16.29
CA SER A 99 1.20 -39.09 -15.41
C SER A 99 2.42 -38.40 -15.94
N ILE A 100 3.21 -37.74 -15.08
CA ILE A 100 4.48 -37.12 -15.41
C ILE A 100 5.54 -38.20 -15.61
N THR A 101 6.15 -38.24 -16.80
CA THR A 101 7.25 -39.16 -17.14
C THR A 101 8.62 -38.54 -16.94
N ALA A 102 8.74 -37.23 -17.13
CA ALA A 102 9.99 -36.51 -16.92
C ALA A 102 9.76 -35.07 -16.49
N VAL A 103 10.65 -34.54 -15.64
CA VAL A 103 10.75 -33.12 -15.28
C VAL A 103 12.16 -32.67 -15.68
N TYR A 104 12.27 -31.66 -16.54
CA TYR A 104 13.52 -31.24 -17.17
C TYR A 104 14.15 -30.00 -16.50
N VAL A 105 13.46 -29.40 -15.52
CA VAL A 105 13.86 -28.18 -14.86
C VAL A 105 13.81 -28.35 -13.34
N LYS A 106 14.57 -27.54 -12.66
CA LYS A 106 14.57 -27.38 -11.20
C LYS A 106 14.45 -25.91 -10.84
N GLU A 107 14.14 -25.63 -9.59
CA GLU A 107 14.10 -24.28 -9.05
C GLU A 107 15.45 -23.57 -9.24
N GLY A 108 15.41 -22.32 -9.68
CA GLY A 108 16.57 -21.51 -10.04
C GLY A 108 17.01 -21.60 -11.50
N ASP A 109 16.50 -22.55 -12.29
CA ASP A 109 16.88 -22.67 -13.70
C ASP A 109 16.33 -21.52 -14.54
N LYS A 110 17.14 -21.00 -15.47
CA LYS A 110 16.71 -20.04 -16.47
C LYS A 110 16.10 -20.76 -17.66
N VAL A 111 14.90 -20.38 -18.05
CA VAL A 111 14.14 -20.97 -19.13
C VAL A 111 13.78 -19.95 -20.21
N ARG A 112 13.63 -20.43 -21.43
CA ARG A 112 13.19 -19.64 -22.59
C ARG A 112 11.74 -19.96 -22.93
N ARG A 113 11.05 -19.01 -23.54
CA ARG A 113 9.72 -19.24 -24.10
C ARG A 113 9.74 -20.44 -25.06
N GLY A 114 8.79 -21.37 -24.89
CA GLY A 114 8.69 -22.61 -25.64
C GLY A 114 9.53 -23.77 -25.12
N GLN A 115 10.42 -23.53 -24.15
CA GLN A 115 11.23 -24.61 -23.54
C GLN A 115 10.33 -25.58 -22.79
N ILE A 116 10.58 -26.89 -22.98
CA ILE A 116 9.86 -27.95 -22.28
C ILE A 116 10.33 -28.01 -20.83
N LEU A 117 9.39 -27.94 -19.91
CA LEU A 117 9.59 -27.99 -18.45
C LEU A 117 9.36 -29.40 -17.92
N ALA A 118 8.33 -30.07 -18.41
CA ALA A 118 7.98 -31.44 -18.02
C ALA A 118 7.23 -32.15 -19.16
N GLN A 119 7.21 -33.48 -19.08
CA GLN A 119 6.56 -34.36 -20.06
C GLN A 119 5.50 -35.22 -19.35
N ILE A 120 4.30 -35.21 -19.90
CA ILE A 120 3.22 -36.14 -19.57
C ILE A 120 3.34 -37.38 -20.45
N ASP A 121 2.94 -38.54 -19.95
CA ASP A 121 2.93 -39.77 -20.71
C ASP A 121 2.10 -39.64 -22.01
N ASN A 122 2.76 -39.90 -23.13
CA ASN A 122 2.18 -39.83 -24.46
C ASN A 122 2.30 -41.16 -25.22
N SER A 123 2.62 -42.25 -24.53
CA SER A 123 2.86 -43.56 -25.13
C SER A 123 1.69 -44.03 -26.01
N ILE A 124 0.46 -43.88 -25.54
CA ILE A 124 -0.77 -44.22 -26.27
C ILE A 124 -0.89 -43.36 -27.53
N LEU A 125 -0.66 -42.06 -27.44
CA LEU A 125 -0.71 -41.14 -28.57
C LEU A 125 0.34 -41.50 -29.62
N GLN A 126 1.56 -41.85 -29.19
CA GLN A 126 2.63 -42.28 -30.11
C GLN A 126 2.26 -43.53 -30.87
N GLN A 127 1.63 -44.48 -30.19
CA GLN A 127 1.17 -45.71 -30.83
C GLN A 127 0.05 -45.44 -31.86
N GLN A 128 -0.87 -44.52 -31.54
CA GLN A 128 -1.94 -44.08 -32.43
C GLN A 128 -1.40 -43.34 -33.66
N ILE A 129 -0.40 -42.46 -33.47
CA ILE A 129 0.34 -41.82 -34.56
C ILE A 129 0.98 -42.84 -35.47
N SER A 130 1.68 -43.85 -34.93
CA SER A 130 2.27 -44.94 -35.72
C SER A 130 1.28 -45.67 -36.58
N SER A 131 0.11 -46.04 -36.01
CA SER A 131 -0.98 -46.70 -36.75
C SER A 131 -1.55 -45.80 -37.83
N THR A 132 -1.81 -44.50 -37.54
CA THR A 132 -2.35 -43.53 -38.50
C THR A 132 -1.37 -43.27 -39.64
N LYS A 133 -0.04 -43.19 -39.33
CA LYS A 133 1.01 -43.08 -40.38
C LYS A 133 1.00 -44.23 -41.36
N GLN A 134 0.88 -45.50 -40.85
CA GLN A 134 0.78 -46.66 -41.74
C GLN A 134 -0.45 -46.59 -42.65
N GLN A 135 -1.60 -46.13 -42.11
CA GLN A 135 -2.82 -45.96 -42.92
C GLN A 135 -2.65 -44.84 -43.96
N LEU A 136 -1.99 -43.73 -43.56
CA LEU A 136 -1.70 -42.62 -44.47
C LEU A 136 -0.75 -43.04 -45.58
N ASP A 137 0.29 -43.80 -45.29
CA ASP A 137 1.21 -44.33 -46.31
C ASP A 137 0.49 -45.22 -47.33
N PHE A 138 -0.42 -46.08 -46.89
CA PHE A 138 -1.26 -46.89 -47.77
C PHE A 138 -2.18 -46.01 -48.65
N ALA A 139 -2.90 -45.05 -48.00
CA ALA A 139 -3.80 -44.15 -48.73
C ALA A 139 -3.06 -43.24 -49.71
N THR A 140 -1.83 -42.79 -49.38
CA THR A 140 -0.98 -42.01 -50.22
C THR A 140 -0.53 -42.81 -51.46
N ASN A 141 -0.15 -44.09 -51.31
CA ASN A 141 0.19 -44.96 -52.40
C ASN A 141 -1.02 -45.20 -53.32
N LEU A 142 -2.22 -45.41 -52.77
CA LEU A 142 -3.45 -45.55 -53.54
C LEU A 142 -3.78 -44.24 -54.31
N TYR A 143 -3.74 -43.11 -53.61
CA TYR A 143 -3.93 -41.80 -54.26
C TYR A 143 -2.98 -41.58 -55.41
N ASN A 144 -1.70 -41.85 -55.23
CA ASN A 144 -0.67 -41.66 -56.29
C ASN A 144 -0.96 -42.54 -57.53
N LYS A 145 -1.43 -43.80 -57.31
CA LYS A 145 -1.82 -44.68 -58.39
C LYS A 145 -3.07 -44.17 -59.13
N GLN A 146 -4.10 -43.75 -58.39
CA GLN A 146 -5.33 -43.20 -58.98
C GLN A 146 -5.05 -41.86 -59.72
N LYS A 147 -4.20 -41.01 -59.16
CA LYS A 147 -3.75 -39.78 -59.78
C LYS A 147 -3.02 -40.04 -61.11
N ALA A 148 -2.08 -40.99 -61.14
CA ALA A 148 -1.34 -41.34 -62.37
C ALA A 148 -2.26 -41.96 -63.47
N LEU A 149 -3.33 -42.64 -63.12
CA LEU A 149 -4.35 -43.08 -64.10
C LEU A 149 -5.20 -41.91 -64.56
N TRP A 150 -5.66 -41.06 -63.66
CA TRP A 150 -6.46 -39.85 -63.92
C TRP A 150 -5.71 -38.88 -64.82
N ASP A 151 -4.43 -38.60 -64.58
CA ASP A 151 -3.57 -37.75 -65.39
C ASP A 151 -3.42 -38.25 -66.84
N LYS A 152 -3.59 -39.54 -67.03
CA LYS A 152 -3.62 -40.21 -68.34
C LYS A 152 -5.02 -40.31 -68.94
N GLN A 153 -6.03 -39.70 -68.27
CA GLN A 153 -7.45 -39.81 -68.67
C GLN A 153 -7.99 -41.26 -68.66
N ILE A 154 -7.42 -42.11 -67.81
CA ILE A 154 -7.84 -43.50 -67.60
C ILE A 154 -8.45 -43.58 -66.17
N GLY A 155 -9.68 -44.10 -66.08
CA GLY A 155 -10.34 -44.35 -64.75
C GLY A 155 -11.44 -43.35 -64.44
N SER A 156 -12.01 -43.52 -63.25
CA SER A 156 -13.14 -42.72 -62.79
C SER A 156 -12.67 -41.54 -61.90
N GLU A 157 -13.16 -40.32 -62.20
CA GLU A 157 -12.96 -39.14 -61.37
C GLU A 157 -13.36 -39.40 -59.91
N VAL A 158 -14.45 -40.12 -59.68
CA VAL A 158 -14.94 -40.48 -58.33
C VAL A 158 -13.89 -41.28 -57.56
N GLN A 159 -13.21 -42.27 -58.26
CA GLN A 159 -12.13 -43.04 -57.61
C GLN A 159 -10.93 -42.18 -57.23
N TYR A 160 -10.53 -41.27 -58.10
CA TYR A 160 -9.46 -40.32 -57.83
C TYR A 160 -9.81 -39.40 -56.65
N LEU A 161 -11.00 -38.78 -56.68
CA LEU A 161 -11.47 -37.88 -55.62
C LEU A 161 -11.64 -38.61 -54.26
N THR A 162 -12.12 -39.88 -54.29
CA THR A 162 -12.27 -40.72 -53.11
C THR A 162 -10.88 -41.00 -52.48
N ALA A 163 -9.91 -41.40 -53.29
CA ALA A 163 -8.56 -41.67 -52.82
C ALA A 163 -7.87 -40.38 -52.28
N LYS A 164 -8.09 -39.23 -52.94
CA LYS A 164 -7.63 -37.92 -52.50
C LYS A 164 -8.22 -37.56 -51.14
N ASN A 165 -9.53 -37.61 -51.01
CA ASN A 165 -10.24 -37.30 -49.78
C ASN A 165 -9.79 -38.20 -48.60
N ASN A 166 -9.60 -39.49 -48.84
CA ASN A 166 -9.14 -40.44 -47.81
C ASN A 166 -7.72 -40.08 -47.34
N LYS A 167 -6.80 -39.76 -48.26
CA LYS A 167 -5.46 -39.29 -47.93
C LYS A 167 -5.51 -37.99 -47.10
N GLU A 168 -6.25 -36.98 -47.53
CA GLU A 168 -6.38 -35.67 -46.86
C GLU A 168 -7.02 -35.82 -45.47
N ASN A 169 -7.99 -36.71 -45.29
CA ASN A 169 -8.59 -36.99 -43.97
C ASN A 169 -7.59 -37.60 -43.01
N LEU A 170 -6.74 -38.54 -43.48
CA LEU A 170 -5.70 -39.15 -42.63
C LEU A 170 -4.58 -38.17 -42.33
N GLU A 171 -4.21 -37.25 -43.24
CA GLU A 171 -3.29 -36.15 -42.96
C GLU A 171 -3.81 -35.25 -41.84
N LYS A 172 -5.09 -34.88 -41.88
CA LYS A 172 -5.73 -34.08 -40.82
C LYS A 172 -5.79 -34.83 -39.51
N ALA A 173 -6.12 -36.13 -39.51
CA ALA A 173 -6.12 -36.97 -38.32
C ALA A 173 -4.72 -37.04 -37.68
N LEU A 174 -3.68 -37.19 -38.48
CA LEU A 174 -2.29 -37.20 -38.04
C LEU A 174 -1.92 -35.85 -37.38
N SER A 175 -2.25 -34.73 -38.05
CA SER A 175 -2.05 -33.38 -37.49
C SER A 175 -2.72 -33.19 -36.14
N THR A 176 -3.95 -33.68 -35.97
CA THR A 176 -4.68 -33.61 -34.67
C THR A 176 -3.97 -34.41 -33.60
N LEU A 177 -3.42 -35.58 -33.93
CA LEU A 177 -2.66 -36.41 -32.97
C LEU A 177 -1.32 -35.74 -32.61
N ASP A 178 -0.65 -35.09 -33.53
CA ASP A 178 0.59 -34.33 -33.30
C ASP A 178 0.32 -33.14 -32.36
N GLU A 179 -0.80 -32.42 -32.53
CA GLU A 179 -1.23 -31.37 -31.59
C GLU A 179 -1.52 -31.92 -30.18
N GLN A 180 -2.14 -33.09 -30.09
CA GLN A 180 -2.37 -33.75 -28.78
C GLN A 180 -1.05 -34.11 -28.11
N VAL A 181 -0.05 -34.57 -28.85
CA VAL A 181 1.29 -34.83 -28.32
C VAL A 181 1.95 -33.54 -27.84
N GLU A 182 1.79 -32.43 -28.58
CA GLU A 182 2.29 -31.13 -28.12
C GLU A 182 1.63 -30.70 -26.80
N MET A 183 0.35 -30.97 -26.59
CA MET A 183 -0.36 -30.68 -25.33
C MET A 183 0.15 -31.53 -24.14
N THR A 184 0.83 -32.66 -24.39
CA THR A 184 1.48 -33.43 -23.32
C THR A 184 2.78 -32.82 -22.84
N ARG A 185 3.30 -31.82 -23.52
CA ARG A 185 4.53 -31.09 -23.18
C ARG A 185 4.17 -29.83 -22.39
N ILE A 186 4.55 -29.78 -21.15
CA ILE A 186 4.42 -28.57 -20.34
C ILE A 186 5.56 -27.63 -20.74
N LYS A 187 5.25 -26.49 -21.38
CA LYS A 187 6.25 -25.55 -21.91
C LYS A 187 6.15 -24.20 -21.20
N SER A 188 7.27 -23.52 -21.08
CA SER A 188 7.29 -22.13 -20.58
C SER A 188 6.66 -21.18 -21.60
N PRO A 189 5.67 -20.35 -21.25
CA PRO A 189 5.11 -19.33 -22.13
C PRO A 189 5.98 -18.07 -22.22
N ILE A 190 6.96 -17.89 -21.31
CA ILE A 190 7.82 -16.70 -21.19
C ILE A 190 9.29 -17.08 -21.06
N ASN A 191 10.17 -16.08 -21.22
CA ASN A 191 11.55 -16.18 -20.73
C ASN A 191 11.57 -15.78 -19.24
N GLY A 192 12.32 -16.52 -18.41
CA GLY A 192 12.36 -16.22 -16.98
C GLY A 192 13.17 -17.21 -16.19
N SER A 193 13.03 -17.17 -14.88
CA SER A 193 13.55 -18.17 -13.94
C SER A 193 12.44 -19.04 -13.37
N VAL A 194 12.73 -20.28 -13.11
CA VAL A 194 11.84 -21.23 -12.44
C VAL A 194 11.90 -20.96 -10.94
N GLU A 195 10.78 -20.55 -10.35
CA GLU A 195 10.70 -20.23 -8.92
C GLU A 195 10.12 -21.38 -8.08
N GLU A 196 9.23 -22.19 -8.68
CA GLU A 196 8.60 -23.32 -8.03
C GLU A 196 8.43 -24.49 -9.01
N VAL A 197 8.67 -25.71 -8.58
CA VAL A 197 8.36 -26.94 -9.31
C VAL A 197 7.49 -27.84 -8.45
N ASN A 198 6.17 -27.83 -8.74
CA ASN A 198 5.15 -28.59 -8.00
C ASN A 198 4.86 -29.96 -8.64
N LEU A 199 5.76 -30.46 -9.48
CA LEU A 199 5.64 -31.73 -10.20
C LEU A 199 6.73 -32.72 -9.78
N LYS A 200 6.32 -33.98 -9.69
CA LYS A 200 7.24 -35.11 -9.50
C LYS A 200 6.96 -36.18 -10.55
N VAL A 201 8.01 -36.87 -11.00
CA VAL A 201 7.87 -38.03 -11.89
C VAL A 201 6.97 -39.08 -11.22
N GLY A 202 6.02 -39.62 -11.97
CA GLY A 202 4.99 -40.52 -11.49
C GLY A 202 3.72 -39.88 -10.91
N GLN A 203 3.72 -38.55 -10.69
CA GLN A 203 2.55 -37.79 -10.23
C GLN A 203 1.58 -37.54 -11.39
N MET A 204 0.27 -37.51 -11.08
CA MET A 204 -0.74 -37.03 -12.05
C MET A 204 -0.73 -35.54 -12.14
N ALA A 205 -0.58 -35.01 -13.35
CA ALA A 205 -0.84 -33.62 -13.69
C ALA A 205 -2.27 -33.46 -14.20
N SER A 206 -2.88 -32.32 -13.89
CA SER A 206 -4.23 -31.97 -14.34
C SER A 206 -4.30 -30.52 -14.81
N PRO A 207 -5.15 -30.20 -15.79
CA PRO A 207 -5.39 -28.82 -16.21
C PRO A 207 -5.86 -27.96 -15.04
N GLY A 208 -5.35 -26.72 -14.97
CA GLY A 208 -5.69 -25.75 -13.92
C GLY A 208 -4.90 -25.89 -12.62
N GLN A 209 -4.16 -26.97 -12.40
CA GLN A 209 -3.24 -27.09 -11.27
C GLN A 209 -1.88 -26.48 -11.61
N PRO A 210 -1.34 -25.55 -10.79
CA PRO A 210 -0.01 -24.99 -10.97
C PRO A 210 1.06 -26.09 -10.98
N ALA A 211 1.77 -26.22 -12.08
CA ALA A 211 2.81 -27.24 -12.29
C ALA A 211 4.21 -26.66 -12.04
N VAL A 212 4.51 -25.53 -12.67
CA VAL A 212 5.79 -24.83 -12.58
C VAL A 212 5.52 -23.32 -12.56
N ARG A 213 6.13 -22.59 -11.64
CA ARG A 213 6.07 -21.12 -11.62
C ARG A 213 7.30 -20.55 -12.31
N VAL A 214 7.05 -19.74 -13.33
CA VAL A 214 8.12 -19.03 -14.07
C VAL A 214 7.92 -17.54 -13.90
N VAL A 215 8.96 -16.84 -13.48
CA VAL A 215 8.94 -15.39 -13.25
C VAL A 215 9.98 -14.70 -14.12
N ASN A 216 9.58 -13.60 -14.74
CA ASN A 216 10.47 -12.74 -15.52
C ASN A 216 10.81 -11.49 -14.72
N PHE A 217 12.05 -11.41 -14.23
CA PHE A 217 12.59 -10.26 -13.49
C PHE A 217 13.36 -9.26 -14.38
N SER A 218 13.26 -9.34 -15.71
CA SER A 218 13.92 -8.39 -16.62
C SER A 218 13.42 -6.97 -16.42
N ASN A 219 12.14 -6.85 -16.13
CA ASN A 219 11.49 -5.61 -15.68
C ASN A 219 10.75 -5.91 -14.38
N VAL A 220 10.96 -5.05 -13.42
CA VAL A 220 10.36 -5.21 -12.09
C VAL A 220 9.39 -4.07 -11.83
N LYS A 221 8.27 -4.38 -11.23
CA LYS A 221 7.25 -3.42 -10.83
C LYS A 221 6.87 -3.60 -9.37
N VAL A 222 6.37 -2.54 -8.77
CA VAL A 222 5.71 -2.58 -7.47
C VAL A 222 4.22 -2.40 -7.70
N LEU A 223 3.45 -3.34 -7.17
CA LEU A 223 1.98 -3.29 -7.15
C LEU A 223 1.56 -2.73 -5.80
N ALA A 224 0.95 -1.55 -5.80
CA ALA A 224 0.43 -0.90 -4.59
C ALA A 224 -1.10 -0.87 -4.62
N GLU A 225 -1.74 -1.16 -3.49
CA GLU A 225 -3.18 -1.05 -3.32
C GLU A 225 -3.49 0.25 -2.56
N ILE A 226 -4.14 1.19 -3.24
CA ILE A 226 -4.39 2.53 -2.76
C ILE A 226 -5.87 2.67 -2.41
N ALA A 227 -6.19 3.24 -1.24
CA ALA A 227 -7.56 3.45 -0.82
C ALA A 227 -8.32 4.40 -1.78
N GLU A 228 -9.59 4.11 -2.05
CA GLU A 228 -10.48 4.86 -2.95
C GLU A 228 -10.49 6.38 -2.68
N ALA A 229 -10.39 6.78 -1.41
CA ALA A 229 -10.36 8.18 -1.00
C ALA A 229 -9.24 8.99 -1.66
N TYR A 230 -8.17 8.33 -2.10
CA TYR A 230 -7.03 8.98 -2.76
C TYR A 230 -7.10 8.94 -4.30
N ALA A 231 -8.16 8.35 -4.88
CA ALA A 231 -8.30 8.27 -6.33
C ALA A 231 -8.22 9.63 -7.06
N PRO A 232 -8.73 10.76 -6.50
CA PRO A 232 -8.59 12.06 -7.14
C PRO A 232 -7.15 12.63 -7.10
N LYS A 233 -6.29 12.10 -6.24
CA LYS A 233 -4.93 12.61 -5.98
C LYS A 233 -3.83 11.78 -6.62
N VAL A 234 -4.16 10.61 -7.18
CA VAL A 234 -3.18 9.67 -7.72
C VAL A 234 -3.42 9.45 -9.20
N SER A 235 -2.44 9.81 -10.01
CA SER A 235 -2.52 9.75 -11.47
C SER A 235 -1.31 9.07 -12.11
N VAL A 236 -1.51 8.56 -13.31
CA VAL A 236 -0.40 8.05 -14.13
C VAL A 236 0.59 9.17 -14.41
N GLY A 237 1.87 8.90 -14.20
CA GLY A 237 2.95 9.87 -14.37
C GLY A 237 3.39 10.57 -13.07
N ASP A 238 2.65 10.40 -11.98
CA ASP A 238 3.05 10.97 -10.69
C ASP A 238 4.40 10.42 -10.25
N LYS A 239 5.26 11.33 -9.79
CA LYS A 239 6.56 10.98 -9.22
C LYS A 239 6.36 10.36 -7.84
N VAL A 240 6.98 9.23 -7.63
CA VAL A 240 6.93 8.48 -6.37
C VAL A 240 8.33 8.07 -5.93
N ILE A 241 8.45 7.77 -4.66
CA ILE A 241 9.66 7.16 -4.10
C ILE A 241 9.27 5.77 -3.63
N VAL A 242 9.96 4.75 -4.14
CA VAL A 242 9.80 3.38 -3.66
C VAL A 242 10.87 3.13 -2.60
N TYR A 243 10.42 2.94 -1.37
CA TYR A 243 11.27 2.66 -0.22
C TYR A 243 11.24 1.18 0.14
N PHE A 244 12.42 0.60 0.30
CA PHE A 244 12.61 -0.78 0.74
C PHE A 244 13.12 -0.78 2.19
N PRO A 245 12.26 -1.04 3.18
CA PRO A 245 12.63 -0.96 4.60
C PRO A 245 13.81 -1.89 4.96
N ASP A 246 13.80 -3.12 4.44
CA ASP A 246 14.81 -4.15 4.75
C ASP A 246 16.22 -3.75 4.30
N PHE A 247 16.34 -2.91 3.28
CA PHE A 247 17.62 -2.46 2.71
C PHE A 247 17.91 -1.00 3.02
N ASN A 248 16.95 -0.27 3.58
CA ASN A 248 17.00 1.19 3.78
C ASN A 248 17.39 1.95 2.49
N ILE A 249 16.76 1.56 1.36
CA ILE A 249 17.04 2.13 0.04
C ILE A 249 15.77 2.80 -0.50
N GLU A 250 15.93 4.02 -1.01
CA GLU A 250 14.89 4.78 -1.72
C GLU A 250 15.22 4.82 -3.21
N ILE A 251 14.24 4.51 -4.05
CA ILE A 251 14.36 4.52 -5.51
C ILE A 251 13.30 5.47 -6.08
N PRO A 252 13.73 6.61 -6.65
CA PRO A 252 12.82 7.49 -7.37
C PRO A 252 12.22 6.77 -8.58
N SER A 253 10.91 6.91 -8.76
CA SER A 253 10.18 6.23 -9.81
C SER A 253 8.92 7.03 -10.22
N GLN A 254 8.07 6.42 -11.04
CA GLN A 254 6.82 7.02 -11.50
C GLN A 254 5.72 5.97 -11.55
N ILE A 255 4.48 6.39 -11.34
CA ILE A 255 3.29 5.57 -11.53
C ILE A 255 3.11 5.35 -13.04
N ARG A 256 3.16 4.10 -13.47
CA ARG A 256 2.96 3.70 -14.88
C ARG A 256 1.50 3.44 -15.20
N PHE A 257 0.78 2.87 -14.24
CA PHE A 257 -0.60 2.46 -14.41
C PHE A 257 -1.39 2.68 -13.12
N THR A 258 -2.63 3.09 -13.25
CA THR A 258 -3.59 3.19 -12.16
C THR A 258 -4.90 2.58 -12.63
N SER A 259 -5.40 1.60 -11.90
CA SER A 259 -6.65 0.92 -12.21
C SER A 259 -7.84 1.86 -12.04
N LYS A 260 -8.78 1.81 -13.01
CA LYS A 260 -10.10 2.44 -12.87
C LYS A 260 -11.11 1.56 -12.15
N TYR A 261 -10.73 0.31 -11.85
CA TYR A 261 -11.54 -0.63 -11.09
C TYR A 261 -11.20 -0.52 -9.61
N ILE A 262 -12.22 -0.33 -8.80
CA ILE A 262 -12.13 -0.32 -7.35
C ILE A 262 -12.61 -1.69 -6.85
N ASN A 263 -11.77 -2.36 -6.07
CA ASN A 263 -12.14 -3.61 -5.43
C ASN A 263 -13.22 -3.35 -4.36
N PRO A 264 -14.43 -3.94 -4.50
CA PRO A 264 -15.54 -3.64 -3.60
C PRO A 264 -15.35 -4.19 -2.18
N VAL A 265 -14.44 -5.15 -1.98
CA VAL A 265 -14.21 -5.81 -0.69
C VAL A 265 -13.38 -4.94 0.24
N ASN A 266 -12.24 -4.42 -0.26
CA ASN A 266 -11.30 -3.64 0.53
C ASN A 266 -11.29 -2.14 0.19
N ARG A 267 -12.13 -1.70 -0.78
CA ARG A 267 -12.21 -0.31 -1.24
C ARG A 267 -10.88 0.27 -1.65
N THR A 268 -10.08 -0.51 -2.41
CA THR A 268 -8.80 -0.10 -2.97
C THR A 268 -8.79 -0.19 -4.49
N PHE A 269 -7.91 0.58 -5.12
CA PHE A 269 -7.54 0.42 -6.51
C PHE A 269 -6.04 0.13 -6.62
N GLN A 270 -5.66 -0.61 -7.65
CA GLN A 270 -4.28 -1.01 -7.89
C GLN A 270 -3.54 0.05 -8.70
N SER A 271 -2.31 0.36 -8.29
CA SER A 271 -1.36 1.15 -9.06
C SER A 271 -0.07 0.38 -9.27
N GLU A 272 0.54 0.56 -10.45
CA GLU A 272 1.81 -0.05 -10.81
C GLU A 272 2.89 1.02 -10.89
N VAL A 273 3.98 0.79 -10.19
CA VAL A 273 5.19 1.61 -10.22
C VAL A 273 6.31 0.79 -10.83
N ARG A 274 6.88 1.25 -11.94
CA ARG A 274 8.00 0.55 -12.58
C ARG A 274 9.30 0.88 -11.86
N LEU A 275 10.06 -0.14 -11.51
CA LEU A 275 11.38 0.02 -10.94
C LEU A 275 12.44 0.09 -12.05
N GLY A 276 13.36 1.03 -11.92
CA GLY A 276 14.55 1.10 -12.74
C GLY A 276 15.63 0.12 -12.26
N PRO A 277 16.76 0.02 -13.00
CA PRO A 277 17.91 -0.74 -12.54
C PRO A 277 18.38 -0.24 -11.19
N SER A 278 18.60 -1.15 -10.24
CA SER A 278 19.11 -0.83 -8.91
C SER A 278 20.08 -1.92 -8.44
N LYS A 279 20.75 -1.65 -7.31
CA LYS A 279 21.61 -2.63 -6.65
C LYS A 279 20.83 -3.65 -5.81
N VAL A 280 19.50 -3.49 -5.72
CA VAL A 280 18.64 -4.40 -4.99
C VAL A 280 18.41 -5.65 -5.82
N GLU A 281 18.68 -6.80 -5.27
CA GLU A 281 18.26 -8.08 -5.84
C GLU A 281 16.77 -8.29 -5.50
N TYR A 282 15.92 -7.98 -6.46
CA TYR A 282 14.48 -8.07 -6.28
C TYR A 282 14.00 -9.51 -6.21
N ARG A 283 13.03 -9.74 -5.35
CA ARG A 283 12.31 -11.02 -5.23
C ARG A 283 10.81 -10.78 -5.34
N ALA A 284 10.09 -11.72 -5.92
CA ALA A 284 8.62 -11.65 -5.97
C ALA A 284 8.06 -11.59 -4.55
N ASN A 285 7.01 -10.78 -4.38
CA ASN A 285 6.33 -10.50 -3.11
C ASN A 285 7.18 -9.78 -2.04
N MET A 286 8.37 -9.29 -2.39
CA MET A 286 9.15 -8.43 -1.49
C MET A 286 8.33 -7.17 -1.16
N MET A 287 8.30 -6.79 0.11
CA MET A 287 7.57 -5.61 0.56
C MET A 287 8.31 -4.33 0.16
N ALA A 288 7.55 -3.37 -0.32
CA ALA A 288 8.02 -2.02 -0.60
C ALA A 288 6.99 -1.01 -0.10
N VAL A 289 7.42 0.18 0.26
CA VAL A 289 6.55 1.31 0.58
C VAL A 289 6.62 2.30 -0.58
N VAL A 290 5.48 2.58 -1.19
CA VAL A 290 5.36 3.58 -2.25
C VAL A 290 4.95 4.90 -1.61
N LYS A 291 5.83 5.89 -1.64
CA LYS A 291 5.60 7.25 -1.18
C LYS A 291 5.15 8.10 -2.37
N ILE A 292 3.87 8.42 -2.41
CA ILE A 292 3.23 9.22 -3.48
C ILE A 292 3.15 10.65 -3.00
N ASN A 293 3.72 11.60 -3.73
CA ASN A 293 3.60 13.02 -3.38
C ASN A 293 2.17 13.50 -3.71
N ASP A 294 1.34 13.69 -2.67
CA ASP A 294 -0.05 14.13 -2.83
C ASP A 294 -0.23 15.63 -2.52
N TYR A 295 0.80 16.29 -1.98
CA TYR A 295 0.82 17.73 -1.74
C TYR A 295 2.24 18.28 -1.77
N ARG A 296 2.44 19.40 -2.46
CA ARG A 296 3.72 20.11 -2.56
C ARG A 296 3.50 21.61 -2.45
N ASN A 297 4.25 22.22 -1.53
CA ASN A 297 4.36 23.68 -1.44
C ASN A 297 5.84 24.07 -1.56
N PRO A 298 6.24 24.75 -2.65
CA PRO A 298 7.66 25.10 -2.88
C PRO A 298 8.19 26.18 -1.93
N SER A 299 7.31 26.89 -1.21
CA SER A 299 7.67 28.02 -0.35
C SER A 299 6.82 28.01 0.93
N ALA A 300 6.92 26.94 1.70
CA ALA A 300 6.21 26.77 2.96
C ALA A 300 7.11 27.12 4.16
N PHE A 301 6.50 27.54 5.24
CA PHE A 301 7.16 27.54 6.54
C PHE A 301 6.86 26.23 7.24
N ALA A 302 7.86 25.37 7.42
CA ALA A 302 7.73 24.09 8.10
C ALA A 302 8.43 24.14 9.46
N VAL A 303 7.72 23.78 10.50
CA VAL A 303 8.25 23.72 11.87
C VAL A 303 8.05 22.32 12.44
N PRO A 304 8.93 21.86 13.35
CA PRO A 304 8.68 20.64 14.10
C PRO A 304 7.32 20.71 14.83
N ILE A 305 6.52 19.65 14.70
CA ILE A 305 5.17 19.59 15.30
C ILE A 305 5.21 19.79 16.82
N THR A 306 6.34 19.45 17.45
CA THR A 306 6.57 19.60 18.90
C THR A 306 6.61 21.06 19.36
N LEU A 307 6.82 22.00 18.45
CA LEU A 307 6.84 23.46 18.77
C LEU A 307 5.45 24.06 18.79
N ILE A 308 4.47 23.36 18.22
CA ILE A 308 3.09 23.85 18.13
C ILE A 308 2.38 23.52 19.44
N ARG A 309 1.80 24.55 20.04
CA ARG A 309 1.05 24.45 21.31
C ARG A 309 -0.40 24.80 21.07
N ASP A 310 -1.27 24.15 21.84
CA ASP A 310 -2.71 24.44 21.84
C ASP A 310 -3.05 25.44 22.95
N SER A 311 -3.95 26.37 22.63
CA SER A 311 -4.57 27.28 23.60
C SER A 311 -6.10 27.31 23.38
N GLN A 312 -6.82 27.96 24.30
CA GLN A 312 -8.26 28.17 24.13
C GLN A 312 -8.61 28.97 22.87
N SER A 313 -7.68 29.82 22.39
CA SER A 313 -7.84 30.67 21.22
C SER A 313 -7.29 30.06 19.93
N GLY A 314 -6.76 28.84 19.97
CA GLY A 314 -6.18 28.17 18.80
C GLY A 314 -4.73 27.75 19.00
N LYS A 315 -4.07 27.38 17.91
CA LYS A 315 -2.68 26.94 17.90
C LYS A 315 -1.72 28.11 17.84
N PHE A 316 -0.57 28.01 18.55
CA PHE A 316 0.47 29.04 18.55
C PHE A 316 1.86 28.39 18.62
N ILE A 317 2.86 29.19 18.28
CA ILE A 317 4.28 28.91 18.50
C ILE A 317 4.88 30.05 19.32
N TYR A 318 6.02 29.81 19.98
CA TYR A 318 6.78 30.88 20.61
C TYR A 318 7.80 31.45 19.63
N VAL A 319 7.85 32.80 19.55
CA VAL A 319 8.85 33.55 18.81
C VAL A 319 9.58 34.51 19.73
N ALA A 320 10.84 34.73 19.48
CA ALA A 320 11.64 35.76 20.18
C ALA A 320 11.42 37.11 19.49
N LYS A 321 10.93 38.11 20.24
CA LYS A 321 10.81 39.47 19.78
C LYS A 321 11.71 40.39 20.61
N GLU A 322 12.26 41.39 20.01
CA GLU A 322 13.04 42.43 20.71
C GLU A 322 12.10 43.56 21.15
N GLU A 323 11.99 43.77 22.45
CA GLU A 323 11.19 44.80 23.06
C GLU A 323 12.08 45.60 24.04
N ASN A 324 12.14 46.89 23.87
CA ASN A 324 12.96 47.78 24.71
C ASN A 324 14.43 47.35 24.89
N GLY A 325 15.04 46.76 23.82
CA GLY A 325 16.43 46.29 23.86
C GLY A 325 16.63 44.94 24.57
N THR A 326 15.54 44.23 24.92
CA THR A 326 15.58 42.90 25.53
C THR A 326 14.80 41.91 24.69
N LEU A 327 15.25 40.62 24.68
CA LEU A 327 14.53 39.55 24.01
C LEU A 327 13.43 39.00 24.91
N VAL A 328 12.22 38.95 24.38
CA VAL A 328 11.04 38.38 25.07
C VAL A 328 10.41 37.30 24.23
N ALA A 329 9.86 36.27 24.88
CA ALA A 329 9.08 35.23 24.24
C ALA A 329 7.65 35.74 23.99
N ARG A 330 7.19 35.67 22.74
CA ARG A 330 5.82 36.01 22.38
C ARG A 330 5.11 34.84 21.75
N ARG A 331 3.85 34.65 22.15
CA ARG A 331 2.95 33.69 21.48
C ARG A 331 2.52 34.25 20.14
N LEU A 332 2.87 33.53 19.08
CA LEU A 332 2.47 33.86 17.71
C LEU A 332 1.36 32.88 17.30
N PRO A 333 0.09 33.35 17.16
CA PRO A 333 -0.99 32.49 16.69
C PRO A 333 -0.68 32.01 15.27
N VAL A 334 -0.88 30.73 15.00
CA VAL A 334 -0.57 30.10 13.71
C VAL A 334 -1.68 29.20 13.22
N THR A 335 -1.83 29.15 11.91
CA THR A 335 -2.69 28.13 11.25
C THR A 335 -1.81 27.02 10.71
N VAL A 336 -2.12 25.80 11.12
CA VAL A 336 -1.37 24.60 10.73
C VAL A 336 -2.06 23.97 9.53
N GLY A 337 -1.29 23.69 8.48
CA GLY A 337 -1.69 22.96 7.29
C GLY A 337 -1.38 21.47 7.39
N SER A 338 -0.77 20.93 6.34
CA SER A 338 -0.37 19.53 6.25
C SER A 338 0.78 19.19 7.21
N THR A 339 0.81 17.96 7.70
CA THR A 339 1.89 17.47 8.57
C THR A 339 2.51 16.22 7.97
N TYR A 340 3.84 16.18 7.91
CA TYR A 340 4.57 15.02 7.40
C TYR A 340 5.94 14.90 8.05
N ASN A 341 6.36 13.69 8.38
CA ASN A 341 7.67 13.35 8.95
C ASN A 341 8.10 14.24 10.14
N GLY A 342 7.15 14.47 11.08
CA GLY A 342 7.41 15.27 12.30
C GLY A 342 7.45 16.79 12.06
N LEU A 343 7.27 17.27 10.83
CA LEU A 343 7.13 18.66 10.46
C LEU A 343 5.66 19.01 10.21
N ALA A 344 5.30 20.24 10.54
CA ALA A 344 4.00 20.82 10.23
C ALA A 344 4.19 22.07 9.38
N GLU A 345 3.43 22.17 8.31
CA GLU A 345 3.34 23.37 7.51
C GLU A 345 2.54 24.44 8.25
N ILE A 346 3.05 25.65 8.31
CA ILE A 346 2.34 26.83 8.82
C ILE A 346 1.84 27.64 7.64
N THR A 347 0.51 27.65 7.46
CA THR A 347 -0.13 28.33 6.33
C THR A 347 -0.37 29.83 6.59
N SER A 348 -0.42 30.24 7.86
CA SER A 348 -0.52 31.65 8.24
C SER A 348 -0.01 31.88 9.66
N GLY A 349 0.36 33.13 9.94
CA GLY A 349 0.81 33.56 11.26
C GLY A 349 2.33 33.73 11.39
N ILE A 350 3.14 33.20 10.46
CA ILE A 350 4.59 33.31 10.46
C ILE A 350 5.08 34.11 9.24
N ALA A 351 6.14 34.86 9.40
CA ALA A 351 6.79 35.59 8.34
C ALA A 351 8.27 35.20 8.21
N ALA A 352 8.85 35.44 7.02
CA ALA A 352 10.28 35.24 6.83
C ALA A 352 11.08 36.15 7.76
N GLY A 353 12.07 35.59 8.46
CA GLY A 353 12.86 36.29 9.44
C GLY A 353 12.34 36.24 10.87
N ASP A 354 11.12 35.68 11.12
CA ASP A 354 10.67 35.48 12.49
C ASP A 354 11.61 34.54 13.23
N LYS A 355 11.96 34.86 14.47
CA LYS A 355 12.86 34.08 15.30
C LYS A 355 12.07 33.07 16.13
N ILE A 356 11.94 31.83 15.63
CA ILE A 356 11.20 30.76 16.29
C ILE A 356 12.01 30.18 17.44
N ILE A 357 11.40 30.01 18.62
CA ILE A 357 12.03 29.35 19.77
C ILE A 357 11.91 27.83 19.60
N THR A 358 13.04 27.15 19.48
CA THR A 358 13.10 25.71 19.21
C THR A 358 13.39 24.84 20.45
N THR A 359 14.03 25.41 21.47
CA THR A 359 14.26 24.73 22.76
C THR A 359 13.96 25.66 23.93
N GLY A 360 13.70 25.11 25.11
CA GLY A 360 13.40 25.90 26.32
C GLY A 360 11.94 26.41 26.39
N PHE A 361 11.11 26.13 25.40
CA PHE A 361 9.76 26.69 25.28
C PHE A 361 8.71 26.07 26.23
N ASN A 362 9.01 24.93 26.87
CA ASN A 362 8.02 24.20 27.68
C ASN A 362 7.52 24.96 28.94
N SER A 363 8.38 25.78 29.50
CA SER A 363 8.10 26.57 30.70
C SER A 363 7.86 28.06 30.44
N LEU A 364 7.90 28.49 29.17
CA LEU A 364 7.78 29.88 28.80
C LEU A 364 6.36 30.40 28.96
N LEU A 365 6.28 31.61 29.52
CA LEU A 365 5.06 32.41 29.54
C LEU A 365 5.15 33.52 28.45
N ASP A 366 3.99 34.04 28.04
CA ASP A 366 3.96 35.17 27.11
C ASP A 366 4.54 36.41 27.74
N GLY A 367 5.49 37.05 27.08
CA GLY A 367 6.21 38.23 27.60
C GLY A 367 7.39 37.92 28.52
N GLU A 368 7.76 36.64 28.72
CA GLU A 368 8.91 36.26 29.55
C GLU A 368 10.24 36.64 28.91
N LEU A 369 11.20 37.15 29.73
CA LEU A 369 12.55 37.47 29.26
C LEU A 369 13.32 36.22 28.91
N ILE A 370 13.97 36.23 27.76
CA ILE A 370 14.75 35.11 27.24
C ILE A 370 16.15 35.51 26.84
N GLN A 371 17.05 34.56 26.89
CA GLN A 371 18.40 34.69 26.36
C GLN A 371 18.61 33.66 25.27
N ALA A 372 19.00 34.13 24.09
CA ALA A 372 19.37 33.24 22.99
C ALA A 372 20.76 32.66 23.24
N ASN A 373 20.85 31.32 23.13
CA ASN A 373 22.12 30.60 23.17
C ASN A 373 22.61 30.31 21.74
#